data_f37a842a27cc8c85d7af6f15feb91e29
#
_entry.id   f37a842a27cc8c85d7af6f15feb91e29
#
_cell.length_a   1.000
_cell.length_b   1.000
_cell.length_c   1.000
_cell.angle_alpha   90.00
_cell.angle_beta   90.00
_cell.angle_gamma   90.00
#
_symmetry.space_group_name_H-M   'P 1'
#
loop_
_entity.id
_entity.type
_entity.pdbx_description
1 polymer ?
#
loop_
_entity_poly.entity_id
_entity_poly.type
_entity_poly.pdbx_seq_one_letter_code
_entity_poly.pdbx_strand_id
1 'polypeptide(L)'
;MKVMNIDKQKLVDYINKLNTTKILVVGDLAIDEMIYGDTERISREAPVLILQHTHTNIILGAASNAAHNASVINNGKVSVIGVIGDDYQAEQLKEALTSANIDINYLVEEKGRKTVTKTRISGSCSQSVTQQIVRVDRQTKAPIKPETENKIIKNLEKLIPNFDAIILSDYHIGVLTQKVIDKSIELSNKYNKVIVVDAQKDLDKYKNVTSMTPNLPDTQKFTGLDLTNSEQIIKAGNLIIDKTNAKSVLITCGSDGMVVVDKNLGSDIIPVFNRSKVFDVTGAGDTVTAIYTMGLATGAEPLYAAVMGNIAASIVIKQFGCATTTTNEMIKTLEKIEI
;
A
#
# COMPACT_ATOMS: atom_id res chain seq x y z
N MET A 1 -9.23 -15.73 -24.29
CA MET A 1 -9.26 -15.32 -22.87
C MET A 1 -10.27 -16.21 -22.16
N LYS A 2 -9.89 -16.89 -21.09
CA LYS A 2 -10.83 -17.61 -20.24
C LYS A 2 -11.70 -16.55 -19.57
N VAL A 3 -13.02 -16.60 -19.78
CA VAL A 3 -13.95 -15.70 -19.08
C VAL A 3 -13.81 -16.03 -17.59
N MET A 4 -13.49 -15.05 -16.76
CA MET A 4 -13.48 -15.26 -15.32
C MET A 4 -14.90 -15.62 -14.89
N ASN A 5 -15.06 -16.76 -14.27
CA ASN A 5 -16.35 -17.16 -13.72
C ASN A 5 -16.47 -16.63 -12.29
N ILE A 6 -16.84 -15.36 -12.16
CA ILE A 6 -17.01 -14.69 -10.86
C ILE A 6 -18.50 -14.49 -10.60
N ASP A 7 -18.94 -14.99 -9.47
CA ASP A 7 -20.26 -14.70 -8.93
C ASP A 7 -20.30 -13.26 -8.39
N LYS A 8 -20.98 -12.37 -9.13
CA LYS A 8 -21.14 -10.96 -8.75
C LYS A 8 -21.82 -10.76 -7.40
N GLN A 9 -22.82 -11.61 -7.07
CA GLN A 9 -23.52 -11.49 -5.80
C GLN A 9 -22.57 -11.83 -4.63
N LYS A 10 -21.81 -12.92 -4.77
CA LYS A 10 -20.78 -13.29 -3.79
C LYS A 10 -19.73 -12.18 -3.61
N LEU A 11 -19.37 -11.49 -4.70
CA LEU A 11 -18.45 -10.36 -4.64
C LEU A 11 -19.04 -9.16 -3.90
N VAL A 12 -20.31 -8.80 -4.13
CA VAL A 12 -21.04 -7.78 -3.36
C VAL A 12 -21.08 -8.14 -1.87
N ASP A 13 -21.34 -9.39 -1.54
CA ASP A 13 -21.38 -9.87 -0.16
C ASP A 13 -20.02 -9.70 0.54
N TYR A 14 -18.92 -10.00 -0.17
CA TYR A 14 -17.55 -9.75 0.34
C TYR A 14 -17.26 -8.26 0.50
N ILE A 15 -17.60 -7.41 -0.49
CA ILE A 15 -17.41 -5.96 -0.40
C ILE A 15 -18.15 -5.40 0.83
N ASN A 16 -19.37 -5.84 1.06
CA ASN A 16 -20.14 -5.41 2.25
C ASN A 16 -19.51 -5.85 3.57
N LYS A 17 -18.80 -6.97 3.60
CA LYS A 17 -18.09 -7.46 4.80
C LYS A 17 -16.78 -6.73 5.07
N LEU A 18 -16.19 -6.03 4.11
CA LEU A 18 -14.91 -5.31 4.33
C LEU A 18 -14.97 -4.36 5.52
N ASN A 19 -16.11 -3.71 5.74
CA ASN A 19 -16.32 -2.78 6.85
C ASN A 19 -16.24 -3.41 8.24
N THR A 20 -16.28 -4.74 8.36
CA THR A 20 -16.19 -5.46 9.65
C THR A 20 -14.76 -5.76 10.05
N THR A 21 -13.82 -5.73 9.11
CA THR A 21 -12.43 -6.16 9.32
C THR A 21 -11.62 -5.18 10.18
N LYS A 22 -10.75 -5.71 11.04
CA LYS A 22 -9.78 -4.95 11.83
C LYS A 22 -8.39 -5.16 11.24
N ILE A 23 -7.74 -4.10 10.81
CA ILE A 23 -6.47 -4.16 10.08
C ILE A 23 -5.34 -3.52 10.90
N LEU A 24 -4.24 -4.26 11.07
CA LEU A 24 -3.00 -3.74 11.63
C LEU A 24 -2.01 -3.52 10.48
N VAL A 25 -1.53 -2.29 10.33
CA VAL A 25 -0.48 -1.98 9.36
C VAL A 25 0.84 -1.78 10.09
N VAL A 26 1.86 -2.51 9.68
CA VAL A 26 3.21 -2.46 10.25
C VAL A 26 4.19 -2.14 9.13
N GLY A 27 4.97 -1.07 9.29
CA GLY A 27 5.96 -0.74 8.27
C GLY A 27 6.41 0.71 8.22
N ASP A 28 6.89 1.09 7.06
CA ASP A 28 7.48 2.40 6.79
C ASP A 28 6.38 3.44 6.54
N LEU A 29 5.97 4.14 7.60
CA LEU A 29 4.99 5.23 7.51
C LEU A 29 5.64 6.46 6.88
N ALA A 30 4.89 7.17 6.03
CA ALA A 30 5.36 8.39 5.37
C ALA A 30 4.24 9.41 5.16
N ILE A 31 4.64 10.66 4.97
CA ILE A 31 3.79 11.70 4.39
C ILE A 31 4.37 12.17 3.05
N ASP A 32 3.46 12.47 2.13
CA ASP A 32 3.71 13.22 0.91
C ASP A 32 3.30 14.67 1.17
N GLU A 33 4.28 15.57 1.23
CA GLU A 33 4.07 17.00 1.41
C GLU A 33 4.03 17.66 0.02
N MET A 34 2.87 18.16 -0.36
CA MET A 34 2.63 18.76 -1.67
C MET A 34 2.61 20.28 -1.53
N ILE A 35 3.70 20.94 -1.91
CA ILE A 35 3.83 22.41 -1.87
C ILE A 35 3.48 22.95 -3.25
N TYR A 36 2.53 23.88 -3.29
CA TYR A 36 2.09 24.55 -4.52
C TYR A 36 2.44 26.02 -4.47
N GLY A 37 2.84 26.55 -5.62
CA GLY A 37 3.13 27.97 -5.77
C GLY A 37 2.96 28.46 -7.19
N ASP A 38 2.73 29.75 -7.33
CA ASP A 38 2.68 30.43 -8.61
C ASP A 38 4.10 30.80 -9.04
N THR A 39 4.42 30.53 -10.32
CA THR A 39 5.70 30.91 -10.92
C THR A 39 5.72 32.42 -11.13
N GLU A 40 6.60 33.10 -10.43
CA GLU A 40 6.72 34.57 -10.50
C GLU A 40 7.83 35.01 -11.46
N ARG A 41 9.05 34.57 -11.18
CA ARG A 41 10.24 34.99 -11.92
C ARG A 41 11.42 34.05 -11.69
N ILE A 42 12.49 34.27 -12.49
CA ILE A 42 13.80 33.65 -12.20
C ILE A 42 14.52 34.47 -11.12
N SER A 43 15.18 33.80 -10.18
CA SER A 43 15.99 34.42 -9.14
C SER A 43 17.13 35.27 -9.77
N ARG A 44 17.51 36.32 -9.07
CA ARG A 44 18.70 37.10 -9.41
C ARG A 44 19.99 36.48 -8.88
N GLU A 45 19.88 35.57 -7.91
CA GLU A 45 21.03 34.94 -7.24
C GLU A 45 21.51 33.67 -7.97
N ALA A 46 20.60 32.95 -8.65
CA ALA A 46 20.88 31.73 -9.38
C ALA A 46 19.80 31.51 -10.45
N PRO A 47 20.07 30.68 -11.49
CA PRO A 47 19.09 30.39 -12.56
C PRO A 47 18.02 29.39 -12.06
N VAL A 48 17.29 29.76 -11.02
CA VAL A 48 16.21 28.95 -10.41
C VAL A 48 14.90 29.73 -10.40
N LEU A 49 13.79 29.01 -10.50
CA LEU A 49 12.45 29.60 -10.41
C LEU A 49 12.17 30.05 -8.97
N ILE A 50 11.53 31.21 -8.84
CA ILE A 50 10.90 31.66 -7.59
C ILE A 50 9.42 31.33 -7.70
N LEU A 51 8.92 30.62 -6.71
CA LEU A 51 7.53 30.28 -6.52
C LEU A 51 6.96 31.09 -5.36
N GLN A 52 5.86 31.78 -5.60
CA GLN A 52 5.06 32.36 -4.54
C GLN A 52 4.17 31.26 -3.97
N HIS A 53 4.41 30.84 -2.72
CA HIS A 53 3.64 29.78 -2.05
C HIS A 53 2.15 30.13 -2.02
N THR A 54 1.31 29.18 -2.43
CA THR A 54 -0.15 29.30 -2.38
C THR A 54 -0.75 28.43 -1.27
N HIS A 55 -0.43 27.15 -1.25
CA HIS A 55 -0.90 26.21 -0.23
C HIS A 55 -0.01 24.98 -0.14
N THR A 56 -0.14 24.23 0.97
CA THR A 56 0.51 22.94 1.19
C THR A 56 -0.52 21.91 1.59
N ASN A 57 -0.49 20.75 0.94
CA ASN A 57 -1.31 19.60 1.29
C ASN A 57 -0.42 18.49 1.87
N ILE A 58 -0.85 17.90 2.97
CA ILE A 58 -0.22 16.72 3.57
C ILE A 58 -1.07 15.50 3.22
N ILE A 59 -0.47 14.51 2.59
CA ILE A 59 -1.11 13.28 2.12
C ILE A 59 -0.40 12.10 2.77
N LEU A 60 -1.16 11.10 3.22
CA LEU A 60 -0.61 9.86 3.76
C LEU A 60 0.00 9.03 2.62
N GLY A 61 1.29 8.68 2.75
CA GLY A 61 2.04 7.90 1.76
C GLY A 61 2.58 6.59 2.33
N ALA A 62 3.11 5.73 1.48
CA ALA A 62 3.69 4.43 1.87
C ALA A 62 2.72 3.61 2.75
N ALA A 63 3.20 2.98 3.84
CA ALA A 63 2.36 2.22 4.76
C ALA A 63 1.18 3.02 5.32
N SER A 64 1.33 4.35 5.47
CA SER A 64 0.24 5.24 5.91
C SER A 64 -0.89 5.31 4.88
N ASN A 65 -0.58 5.22 3.57
CA ASN A 65 -1.60 5.20 2.53
C ASN A 65 -2.39 3.89 2.52
N ALA A 66 -1.73 2.74 2.72
CA ALA A 66 -2.42 1.46 2.88
C ALA A 66 -3.36 1.49 4.10
N ALA A 67 -2.92 2.07 5.21
CA ALA A 67 -3.74 2.27 6.41
C ALA A 67 -4.94 3.19 6.14
N HIS A 68 -4.75 4.29 5.39
CA HIS A 68 -5.82 5.22 5.02
C HIS A 68 -6.90 4.55 4.16
N ASN A 69 -6.48 3.81 3.13
CA ASN A 69 -7.42 3.06 2.29
C ASN A 69 -8.26 2.07 3.12
N ALA A 70 -7.63 1.32 4.03
CA ALA A 70 -8.33 0.41 4.92
C ALA A 70 -9.28 1.16 5.87
N SER A 71 -8.85 2.30 6.43
CA SER A 71 -9.62 3.09 7.40
C SER A 71 -10.90 3.65 6.80
N VAL A 72 -10.87 4.14 5.57
CA VAL A 72 -12.06 4.64 4.86
C VAL A 72 -13.09 3.52 4.65
N ILE A 73 -12.63 2.32 4.31
CA ILE A 73 -13.51 1.16 4.07
C ILE A 73 -14.14 0.62 5.36
N ASN A 74 -13.36 0.53 6.45
CA ASN A 74 -13.80 -0.13 7.70
C ASN A 74 -14.18 0.83 8.83
N ASN A 75 -14.34 2.14 8.51
CA ASN A 75 -14.70 3.18 9.46
C ASN A 75 -13.74 3.26 10.66
N GLY A 76 -12.44 3.29 10.39
CA GLY A 76 -11.41 3.54 11.40
C GLY A 76 -10.99 2.33 12.23
N LYS A 77 -11.30 1.12 11.82
CA LYS A 77 -10.84 -0.10 12.52
C LYS A 77 -9.42 -0.47 12.09
N VAL A 78 -8.52 0.52 12.12
CA VAL A 78 -7.13 0.41 11.71
C VAL A 78 -6.21 0.94 12.79
N SER A 79 -5.17 0.19 13.14
CA SER A 79 -4.04 0.66 13.94
C SER A 79 -2.76 0.57 13.12
N VAL A 80 -1.79 1.42 13.43
CA VAL A 80 -0.48 1.41 12.80
C VAL A 80 0.62 1.15 13.81
N ILE A 81 1.62 0.36 13.42
CA ILE A 81 2.91 0.26 14.08
C ILE A 81 3.97 0.74 13.09
N GLY A 82 4.66 1.80 13.44
CA GLY A 82 5.73 2.38 12.64
C GLY A 82 6.63 3.25 13.50
N VAL A 83 7.67 3.81 12.88
CA VAL A 83 8.64 4.64 13.57
C VAL A 83 8.61 6.04 13.00
N ILE A 84 8.56 7.01 13.90
CA ILE A 84 8.63 8.44 13.63
C ILE A 84 9.88 9.03 14.27
N GLY A 85 10.32 10.18 13.80
CA GLY A 85 11.39 10.97 14.43
C GLY A 85 10.87 11.88 15.54
N ASP A 86 11.80 12.69 16.05
CA ASP A 86 11.55 13.80 16.99
C ASP A 86 11.53 15.16 16.23
N ASP A 87 10.93 15.16 15.03
CA ASP A 87 10.91 16.29 14.11
C ASP A 87 9.48 16.84 13.87
N TYR A 88 9.40 18.00 13.23
CA TYR A 88 8.12 18.64 12.90
C TYR A 88 7.23 17.75 12.02
N GLN A 89 7.82 16.97 11.14
CA GLN A 89 7.09 16.07 10.24
C GLN A 89 6.42 14.92 11.00
N ALA A 90 6.91 14.55 12.17
CA ALA A 90 6.25 13.57 13.04
C ALA A 90 4.87 14.06 13.50
N GLU A 91 4.74 15.33 13.86
CA GLU A 91 3.45 15.90 14.26
C GLU A 91 2.49 15.98 13.07
N GLN A 92 2.97 16.38 11.89
CA GLN A 92 2.15 16.37 10.67
C GLN A 92 1.64 14.96 10.32
N LEU A 93 2.48 13.93 10.45
CA LEU A 93 2.08 12.55 10.24
C LEU A 93 1.03 12.08 11.26
N LYS A 94 1.23 12.40 12.55
CA LYS A 94 0.25 12.08 13.60
C LYS A 94 -1.10 12.74 13.34
N GLU A 95 -1.12 14.02 12.98
CA GLU A 95 -2.34 14.76 12.65
C GLU A 95 -3.05 14.16 11.44
N ALA A 96 -2.32 13.85 10.37
CA ALA A 96 -2.89 13.24 9.16
C ALA A 96 -3.47 11.84 9.43
N LEU A 97 -2.77 10.99 10.19
CA LEU A 97 -3.27 9.67 10.59
C LEU A 97 -4.52 9.77 11.47
N THR A 98 -4.51 10.69 12.46
CA THR A 98 -5.66 10.91 13.35
C THR A 98 -6.88 11.42 12.56
N SER A 99 -6.67 12.36 11.63
CA SER A 99 -7.71 12.88 10.75
C SER A 99 -8.30 11.81 9.83
N ALA A 100 -7.50 10.81 9.47
CA ALA A 100 -7.93 9.62 8.73
C ALA A 100 -8.58 8.53 9.62
N ASN A 101 -8.85 8.84 10.90
CA ASN A 101 -9.43 7.93 11.88
C ASN A 101 -8.62 6.64 12.09
N ILE A 102 -7.27 6.77 12.14
CA ILE A 102 -6.33 5.67 12.34
C ILE A 102 -5.78 5.74 13.77
N ASP A 103 -5.76 4.61 14.49
CA ASP A 103 -5.19 4.52 15.83
C ASP A 103 -3.66 4.60 15.78
N ILE A 104 -3.11 5.65 16.41
CA ILE A 104 -1.69 5.98 16.44
C ILE A 104 -0.99 5.65 17.77
N ASN A 105 -1.68 5.03 18.73
CA ASN A 105 -1.15 4.78 20.08
C ASN A 105 0.09 3.86 20.10
N TYR A 106 0.40 3.22 18.99
CA TYR A 106 1.51 2.27 18.85
C TYR A 106 2.62 2.76 17.93
N LEU A 107 2.62 4.05 17.59
CA LEU A 107 3.77 4.70 16.98
C LEU A 107 4.95 4.72 17.96
N VAL A 108 6.15 4.48 17.44
CA VAL A 108 7.37 4.49 18.22
C VAL A 108 8.24 5.66 17.77
N GLU A 109 8.51 6.58 18.68
CA GLU A 109 9.46 7.67 18.43
C GLU A 109 10.89 7.18 18.62
N GLU A 110 11.75 7.46 17.62
CA GLU A 110 13.18 7.20 17.67
C GLU A 110 13.96 8.51 17.53
N LYS A 111 14.59 8.93 18.62
CA LYS A 111 15.34 10.18 18.69
C LYS A 111 16.45 10.24 17.65
N GLY A 112 16.46 11.36 16.89
CA GLY A 112 17.43 11.63 15.83
C GLY A 112 17.14 10.94 14.50
N ARG A 113 16.04 10.14 14.40
CA ARG A 113 15.54 9.62 13.13
C ARG A 113 14.73 10.69 12.42
N LYS A 114 14.76 10.70 11.10
CA LYS A 114 13.88 11.58 10.32
C LYS A 114 12.58 10.86 10.01
N THR A 115 11.45 11.51 10.28
CA THR A 115 10.14 11.07 9.81
C THR A 115 10.11 11.10 8.29
N VAL A 116 9.68 10.01 7.67
CA VAL A 116 9.74 9.88 6.21
C VAL A 116 8.79 10.88 5.57
N THR A 117 9.37 11.78 4.78
CA THR A 117 8.64 12.84 4.09
C THR A 117 9.13 12.96 2.66
N LYS A 118 8.20 12.93 1.71
CA LYS A 118 8.46 13.16 0.28
C LYS A 118 7.84 14.50 -0.09
N THR A 119 8.63 15.58 -0.01
CA THR A 119 8.18 16.93 -0.37
C THR A 119 8.21 17.09 -1.88
N ARG A 120 7.05 17.32 -2.49
CA ARG A 120 6.91 17.64 -3.92
C ARG A 120 6.55 19.10 -4.07
N ILE A 121 7.39 19.85 -4.77
CA ILE A 121 7.18 21.27 -5.06
C ILE A 121 6.68 21.39 -6.47
N SER A 122 5.51 21.99 -6.63
CA SER A 122 4.82 22.16 -7.91
C SER A 122 4.56 23.63 -8.17
N GLY A 123 4.79 24.04 -9.40
CA GLY A 123 4.54 25.40 -9.86
C GLY A 123 3.46 25.47 -10.93
N SER A 124 2.70 26.55 -10.91
CA SER A 124 1.73 26.90 -11.95
C SER A 124 1.94 28.33 -12.43
N CYS A 125 1.44 28.63 -13.61
CA CYS A 125 1.27 30.01 -14.07
C CYS A 125 -0.10 30.14 -14.75
N SER A 126 -0.54 31.37 -14.96
CA SER A 126 -1.90 31.69 -15.47
C SER A 126 -2.29 31.00 -16.78
N GLN A 127 -1.34 30.44 -17.52
CA GLN A 127 -1.55 29.83 -18.85
C GLN A 127 -1.05 28.39 -18.96
N SER A 128 -0.59 27.76 -17.85
CA SER A 128 -0.07 26.41 -17.88
C SER A 128 -0.64 25.55 -16.76
N VAL A 129 -0.64 24.24 -17.01
CA VAL A 129 -0.99 23.25 -15.96
C VAL A 129 0.09 23.23 -14.88
N THR A 130 -0.32 22.92 -13.66
CA THR A 130 0.58 22.70 -12.54
C THR A 130 1.57 21.57 -12.85
N GLN A 131 2.86 21.83 -12.70
CA GLN A 131 3.93 20.85 -12.92
C GLN A 131 4.79 20.68 -11.67
N GLN A 132 5.15 19.44 -11.38
CA GLN A 132 6.14 19.16 -10.35
C GLN A 132 7.53 19.62 -10.83
N ILE A 133 8.18 20.46 -10.04
CA ILE A 133 9.49 21.04 -10.35
C ILE A 133 10.60 20.22 -9.70
N VAL A 134 10.42 19.85 -8.41
CA VAL A 134 11.43 19.09 -7.66
C VAL A 134 10.76 18.25 -6.59
N ARG A 135 11.42 17.15 -6.21
CA ARG A 135 11.08 16.35 -5.03
C ARG A 135 12.27 16.31 -4.07
N VAL A 136 11.98 16.54 -2.79
CA VAL A 136 12.96 16.45 -1.71
C VAL A 136 12.53 15.33 -0.76
N ASP A 137 13.37 14.30 -0.62
CA ASP A 137 13.10 13.17 0.27
C ASP A 137 13.85 13.34 1.60
N ARG A 138 13.10 13.38 2.71
CA ARG A 138 13.63 13.32 4.07
C ARG A 138 13.39 11.93 4.63
N GLN A 139 14.45 11.20 4.92
CA GLN A 139 14.35 9.84 5.44
C GLN A 139 15.66 9.39 6.08
N THR A 140 15.57 8.44 7.01
CA THR A 140 16.69 7.69 7.56
C THR A 140 16.55 6.24 7.12
N LYS A 141 17.43 5.77 6.22
CA LYS A 141 17.36 4.39 5.68
C LYS A 141 18.02 3.33 6.57
N ALA A 142 18.75 3.76 7.60
CA ALA A 142 19.35 2.84 8.55
C ALA A 142 18.26 2.02 9.28
N PRO A 143 18.53 0.75 9.60
CA PRO A 143 17.67 -0.02 10.49
C PRO A 143 17.38 0.73 11.78
N ILE A 144 16.20 0.50 12.35
CA ILE A 144 15.82 1.05 13.66
C ILE A 144 16.74 0.55 14.76
N LYS A 145 16.88 1.33 15.82
CA LYS A 145 17.70 0.97 16.99
C LYS A 145 17.10 -0.25 17.72
N PRO A 146 17.93 -1.06 18.42
CA PRO A 146 17.44 -2.22 19.16
C PRO A 146 16.33 -1.91 20.17
N GLU A 147 16.38 -0.75 20.83
CA GLU A 147 15.34 -0.35 21.79
C GLU A 147 14.00 -0.08 21.09
N THR A 148 14.05 0.53 19.90
CA THR A 148 12.89 0.79 19.04
C THR A 148 12.32 -0.54 18.54
N GLU A 149 13.18 -1.45 18.05
CA GLU A 149 12.81 -2.79 17.61
C GLU A 149 12.07 -3.56 18.73
N ASN A 150 12.60 -3.54 19.95
CA ASN A 150 11.99 -4.21 21.10
C ASN A 150 10.60 -3.63 21.46
N LYS A 151 10.41 -2.30 21.32
CA LYS A 151 9.10 -1.68 21.52
C LYS A 151 8.09 -2.15 20.46
N ILE A 152 8.51 -2.21 19.19
CA ILE A 152 7.68 -2.73 18.10
C ILE A 152 7.28 -4.18 18.38
N ILE A 153 8.22 -5.04 18.76
CA ILE A 153 7.94 -6.45 19.07
C ILE A 153 6.88 -6.58 20.19
N LYS A 154 7.00 -5.80 21.25
CA LYS A 154 5.99 -5.79 22.33
C LYS A 154 4.61 -5.32 21.81
N ASN A 155 4.57 -4.33 20.94
CA ASN A 155 3.32 -3.87 20.34
C ASN A 155 2.70 -4.96 19.46
N LEU A 156 3.50 -5.68 18.66
CA LEU A 156 3.03 -6.82 17.86
C LEU A 156 2.41 -7.91 18.71
N GLU A 157 3.07 -8.31 19.82
CA GLU A 157 2.57 -9.32 20.77
C GLU A 157 1.21 -8.93 21.37
N LYS A 158 1.02 -7.64 21.65
CA LYS A 158 -0.22 -7.10 22.20
C LYS A 158 -1.35 -7.03 21.16
N LEU A 159 -1.04 -6.64 19.93
CA LEU A 159 -2.05 -6.25 18.94
C LEU A 159 -2.47 -7.40 18.03
N ILE A 160 -1.55 -8.18 17.49
CA ILE A 160 -1.85 -9.20 16.47
C ILE A 160 -3.02 -10.12 16.87
N PRO A 161 -3.16 -10.58 18.13
CA PRO A 161 -4.29 -11.43 18.52
C PRO A 161 -5.67 -10.79 18.29
N ASN A 162 -5.76 -9.45 18.32
CA ASN A 162 -7.01 -8.68 18.30
C ASN A 162 -7.41 -8.16 16.93
N PHE A 163 -6.57 -8.38 15.91
CA PHE A 163 -6.80 -7.96 14.53
C PHE A 163 -7.13 -9.14 13.63
N ASP A 164 -7.79 -8.90 12.52
CA ASP A 164 -8.19 -9.95 11.56
C ASP A 164 -7.09 -10.16 10.52
N ALA A 165 -6.42 -9.09 10.14
CA ALA A 165 -5.31 -9.15 9.21
C ALA A 165 -4.21 -8.13 9.50
N ILE A 166 -3.01 -8.47 9.05
CA ILE A 166 -1.79 -7.68 9.17
C ILE A 166 -1.26 -7.35 7.76
N ILE A 167 -0.92 -6.09 7.53
CA ILE A 167 -0.18 -5.64 6.35
C ILE A 167 1.24 -5.33 6.79
N LEU A 168 2.24 -5.97 6.18
CA LEU A 168 3.64 -5.56 6.27
C LEU A 168 3.96 -4.74 5.02
N SER A 169 4.21 -3.44 5.19
CA SER A 169 4.50 -2.53 4.08
C SER A 169 5.94 -2.03 4.18
N ASP A 170 6.82 -2.57 3.32
CA ASP A 170 8.27 -2.38 3.35
C ASP A 170 8.77 -1.53 2.18
N TYR A 171 9.04 -0.27 2.45
CA TYR A 171 9.71 0.65 1.54
C TYR A 171 11.24 0.68 1.73
N HIS A 172 11.78 -0.27 2.50
CA HIS A 172 13.20 -0.38 2.83
C HIS A 172 13.80 0.86 3.49
N ILE A 173 13.02 1.45 4.40
CA ILE A 173 13.44 2.61 5.20
C ILE A 173 13.81 2.18 6.64
N GLY A 174 13.85 0.86 6.88
CA GLY A 174 14.50 0.26 8.04
C GLY A 174 13.61 -0.07 9.23
N VAL A 175 12.29 0.06 9.14
CA VAL A 175 11.35 -0.35 10.20
C VAL A 175 11.20 -1.87 10.23
N LEU A 176 11.05 -2.51 9.07
CA LEU A 176 10.89 -3.95 8.96
C LEU A 176 12.25 -4.67 8.99
N THR A 177 12.85 -4.72 10.19
CA THR A 177 14.03 -5.57 10.45
C THR A 177 13.66 -7.05 10.40
N GLN A 178 14.63 -7.94 10.22
CA GLN A 178 14.34 -9.38 10.17
C GLN A 178 13.58 -9.86 11.43
N LYS A 179 13.93 -9.35 12.62
CA LYS A 179 13.23 -9.74 13.86
C LYS A 179 11.78 -9.26 13.90
N VAL A 180 11.51 -8.04 13.40
CA VAL A 180 10.13 -7.51 13.29
C VAL A 180 9.32 -8.35 12.31
N ILE A 181 9.90 -8.71 11.16
CA ILE A 181 9.28 -9.58 10.16
C ILE A 181 8.96 -10.94 10.75
N ASP A 182 9.98 -11.62 11.31
CA ASP A 182 9.83 -12.96 11.86
C ASP A 182 8.79 -13.01 12.98
N LYS A 183 8.79 -12.03 13.88
CA LYS A 183 7.82 -11.95 14.98
C LYS A 183 6.40 -11.69 14.45
N SER A 184 6.23 -10.84 13.44
CA SER A 184 4.93 -10.58 12.83
C SER A 184 4.36 -11.86 12.21
N ILE A 185 5.18 -12.61 11.48
CA ILE A 185 4.79 -13.86 10.81
C ILE A 185 4.51 -14.95 11.83
N GLU A 186 5.37 -15.12 12.84
CA GLU A 186 5.18 -16.08 13.95
C GLU A 186 3.82 -15.88 14.63
N LEU A 187 3.53 -14.64 15.04
CA LEU A 187 2.29 -14.32 15.76
C LEU A 187 1.07 -14.47 14.85
N SER A 188 1.15 -14.02 13.59
CA SER A 188 0.06 -14.15 12.64
C SER A 188 -0.30 -15.62 12.40
N ASN A 189 0.68 -16.48 12.22
CA ASN A 189 0.47 -17.91 12.05
C ASN A 189 -0.05 -18.56 13.34
N LYS A 190 0.49 -18.18 14.50
CA LYS A 190 0.03 -18.69 15.82
C LYS A 190 -1.45 -18.40 16.08
N TYR A 191 -1.92 -17.21 15.69
CA TYR A 191 -3.29 -16.78 15.93
C TYR A 191 -4.19 -16.90 14.68
N ASN A 192 -3.73 -17.61 13.63
CA ASN A 192 -4.46 -17.81 12.37
C ASN A 192 -4.94 -16.50 11.73
N LYS A 193 -4.08 -15.47 11.73
CA LYS A 193 -4.38 -14.18 11.12
C LYS A 193 -3.88 -14.13 9.68
N VAL A 194 -4.61 -13.43 8.82
CA VAL A 194 -4.14 -13.10 7.48
C VAL A 194 -2.94 -12.16 7.61
N ILE A 195 -1.84 -12.46 6.89
CA ILE A 195 -0.69 -11.58 6.78
C ILE A 195 -0.32 -11.39 5.32
N VAL A 196 -0.35 -10.15 4.86
CA VAL A 196 0.00 -9.77 3.48
C VAL A 196 1.20 -8.84 3.50
N VAL A 197 2.11 -9.08 2.56
CA VAL A 197 3.36 -8.32 2.43
C VAL A 197 3.34 -7.52 1.14
N ASP A 198 3.57 -6.23 1.27
CA ASP A 198 3.91 -5.32 0.17
C ASP A 198 5.36 -4.88 0.34
N ALA A 199 6.26 -5.44 -0.48
CA ALA A 199 7.68 -5.17 -0.40
C ALA A 199 8.29 -5.07 -1.80
N GLN A 200 9.16 -4.08 -1.99
CA GLN A 200 9.77 -3.77 -3.30
C GLN A 200 10.97 -4.68 -3.66
N LYS A 201 11.51 -5.42 -2.69
CA LYS A 201 12.67 -6.32 -2.89
C LYS A 201 12.82 -7.30 -1.73
N ASP A 202 13.79 -8.21 -1.86
CA ASP A 202 14.14 -9.18 -0.81
C ASP A 202 12.94 -10.01 -0.32
N LEU A 203 12.07 -10.44 -1.27
CA LEU A 203 10.82 -11.14 -0.96
C LEU A 203 11.05 -12.44 -0.19
N ASP A 204 12.22 -13.04 -0.29
CA ASP A 204 12.61 -14.26 0.42
C ASP A 204 12.78 -14.09 1.94
N LYS A 205 12.78 -12.87 2.44
CA LYS A 205 12.72 -12.56 3.88
C LYS A 205 11.36 -12.92 4.51
N TYR A 206 10.29 -12.94 3.71
CA TYR A 206 8.91 -13.07 4.18
C TYR A 206 8.39 -14.48 3.96
N LYS A 207 8.85 -15.44 4.76
CA LYS A 207 8.47 -16.85 4.62
C LYS A 207 7.19 -17.17 5.40
N ASN A 208 6.35 -18.06 4.81
CA ASN A 208 5.13 -18.56 5.44
C ASN A 208 4.05 -17.48 5.67
N VAL A 209 3.98 -16.48 4.81
CA VAL A 209 2.91 -15.46 4.82
C VAL A 209 1.67 -15.96 4.09
N THR A 210 0.53 -15.31 4.31
CA THR A 210 -0.69 -15.60 3.57
C THR A 210 -0.54 -15.20 2.10
N SER A 211 -0.10 -13.97 1.85
CA SER A 211 0.09 -13.50 0.48
C SER A 211 1.14 -12.39 0.39
N MET A 212 1.54 -12.09 -0.85
CA MET A 212 2.40 -10.97 -1.22
C MET A 212 1.80 -10.23 -2.41
N THR A 213 2.08 -8.91 -2.50
CA THR A 213 1.54 -8.06 -3.58
C THR A 213 2.63 -7.35 -4.39
N PRO A 214 3.66 -8.05 -4.91
CA PRO A 214 4.70 -7.42 -5.70
C PRO A 214 4.14 -6.85 -7.01
N ASN A 215 4.76 -5.77 -7.50
CA ASN A 215 4.53 -5.29 -8.85
C ASN A 215 5.35 -6.06 -9.89
N LEU A 216 5.09 -5.84 -11.18
CA LEU A 216 5.77 -6.53 -12.25
C LEU A 216 7.29 -6.27 -12.26
N PRO A 217 7.81 -5.01 -12.13
CA PRO A 217 9.24 -4.75 -12.04
C PRO A 217 9.93 -5.43 -10.84
N ASP A 218 9.31 -5.44 -9.67
CA ASP A 218 9.88 -6.06 -8.48
C ASP A 218 9.88 -7.58 -8.62
N THR A 219 8.83 -8.16 -9.20
CA THR A 219 8.74 -9.58 -9.54
C THR A 219 9.84 -9.99 -10.53
N GLN A 220 10.04 -9.22 -11.58
CA GLN A 220 11.08 -9.46 -12.58
C GLN A 220 12.48 -9.43 -11.95
N LYS A 221 12.72 -8.40 -11.11
CA LYS A 221 14.01 -8.28 -10.41
C LYS A 221 14.28 -9.43 -9.44
N PHE A 222 13.27 -9.90 -8.70
CA PHE A 222 13.41 -10.99 -7.74
C PHE A 222 13.58 -12.34 -8.39
N THR A 223 12.85 -12.60 -9.48
CA THR A 223 12.87 -13.91 -10.15
C THR A 223 13.94 -14.04 -11.23
N GLY A 224 14.41 -12.90 -11.78
CA GLY A 224 15.33 -12.87 -12.92
C GLY A 224 14.67 -13.31 -14.25
N LEU A 225 13.34 -13.45 -14.28
CA LEU A 225 12.60 -13.84 -15.47
C LEU A 225 12.20 -12.62 -16.30
N ASP A 226 12.17 -12.78 -17.62
CA ASP A 226 11.56 -11.78 -18.51
C ASP A 226 10.05 -11.99 -18.55
N LEU A 227 9.30 -11.01 -18.02
CA LEU A 227 7.85 -11.12 -17.76
C LEU A 227 7.04 -10.47 -18.90
N THR A 228 7.18 -10.96 -20.12
CA THR A 228 6.56 -10.40 -21.32
C THR A 228 5.15 -10.92 -21.60
N ASN A 229 4.73 -11.99 -20.95
CA ASN A 229 3.40 -12.58 -21.10
C ASN A 229 2.88 -13.22 -19.82
N SER A 230 1.60 -13.53 -19.78
CA SER A 230 0.92 -14.07 -18.61
C SER A 230 1.50 -15.41 -18.12
N GLU A 231 1.97 -16.25 -19.02
CA GLU A 231 2.54 -17.55 -18.66
C GLU A 231 3.84 -17.37 -17.85
N GLN A 232 4.68 -16.45 -18.28
CA GLN A 232 5.92 -16.10 -17.55
C GLN A 232 5.61 -15.43 -16.20
N ILE A 233 4.56 -14.60 -16.13
CA ILE A 233 4.13 -13.99 -14.87
C ILE A 233 3.62 -15.06 -13.89
N ILE A 234 2.82 -16.01 -14.35
CA ILE A 234 2.36 -17.17 -13.54
C ILE A 234 3.56 -18.00 -13.06
N LYS A 235 4.52 -18.27 -13.93
CA LYS A 235 5.77 -18.98 -13.55
C LYS A 235 6.54 -18.21 -12.47
N ALA A 236 6.63 -16.89 -12.59
CA ALA A 236 7.28 -16.04 -11.59
C ALA A 236 6.54 -16.09 -10.24
N GLY A 237 5.20 -16.05 -10.26
CA GLY A 237 4.38 -16.20 -9.05
C GLY A 237 4.60 -17.55 -8.34
N ASN A 238 4.67 -18.65 -9.10
CA ASN A 238 5.00 -19.97 -8.54
C ASN A 238 6.40 -19.99 -7.95
N LEU A 239 7.39 -19.39 -8.62
CA LEU A 239 8.77 -19.30 -8.09
C LEU A 239 8.83 -18.48 -6.79
N ILE A 240 8.04 -17.43 -6.65
CA ILE A 240 7.93 -16.69 -5.39
C ILE A 240 7.33 -17.59 -4.31
N ILE A 241 6.24 -18.31 -4.59
CA ILE A 241 5.61 -19.26 -3.66
C ILE A 241 6.61 -20.33 -3.22
N ASP A 242 7.35 -20.90 -4.13
CA ASP A 242 8.35 -21.94 -3.82
C ASP A 242 9.47 -21.43 -2.90
N LYS A 243 9.94 -20.21 -3.13
CA LYS A 243 11.02 -19.60 -2.32
C LYS A 243 10.54 -19.11 -0.95
N THR A 244 9.29 -18.68 -0.84
CA THR A 244 8.76 -18.02 0.37
C THR A 244 7.79 -18.88 1.16
N ASN A 245 7.27 -19.94 0.55
CA ASN A 245 6.17 -20.74 1.09
C ASN A 245 4.91 -19.89 1.39
N ALA A 246 4.70 -18.80 0.68
CA ALA A 246 3.45 -18.04 0.71
C ALA A 246 2.29 -18.89 0.21
N LYS A 247 1.07 -18.65 0.70
CA LYS A 247 -0.12 -19.38 0.22
C LYS A 247 -0.57 -18.88 -1.15
N SER A 248 -0.42 -17.59 -1.41
CA SER A 248 -0.71 -16.97 -2.69
C SER A 248 0.19 -15.77 -2.97
N VAL A 249 0.23 -15.31 -4.23
CA VAL A 249 0.90 -14.09 -4.67
C VAL A 249 -0.02 -13.35 -5.63
N LEU A 250 -0.20 -12.05 -5.44
CA LEU A 250 -0.92 -11.16 -6.34
C LEU A 250 0.10 -10.24 -7.03
N ILE A 251 0.37 -10.47 -8.31
CA ILE A 251 1.30 -9.66 -9.10
C ILE A 251 0.51 -8.55 -9.79
N THR A 252 0.81 -7.29 -9.49
CA THR A 252 0.19 -6.14 -10.16
C THR A 252 0.96 -5.80 -11.43
N CYS A 253 0.24 -5.71 -12.56
CA CYS A 253 0.82 -5.55 -13.91
C CYS A 253 0.48 -4.17 -14.53
N GLY A 254 0.15 -3.17 -13.72
CA GLY A 254 -0.19 -1.83 -14.19
C GLY A 254 -1.38 -1.82 -15.15
N SER A 255 -1.16 -1.34 -16.40
CA SER A 255 -2.18 -1.28 -17.44
C SER A 255 -2.68 -2.65 -17.93
N ASP A 256 -1.99 -3.73 -17.60
CA ASP A 256 -2.32 -5.09 -18.02
C ASP A 256 -3.14 -5.86 -16.98
N GLY A 257 -3.46 -5.21 -15.85
CA GLY A 257 -4.27 -5.77 -14.78
C GLY A 257 -3.45 -6.47 -13.71
N MET A 258 -3.81 -7.69 -13.35
CA MET A 258 -3.19 -8.45 -12.26
C MET A 258 -3.17 -9.94 -12.56
N VAL A 259 -2.23 -10.64 -11.95
CA VAL A 259 -2.17 -12.10 -11.94
C VAL A 259 -2.15 -12.57 -10.50
N VAL A 260 -3.12 -13.39 -10.11
CA VAL A 260 -3.10 -14.07 -8.82
C VAL A 260 -2.67 -15.52 -9.03
N VAL A 261 -1.74 -15.96 -8.20
CA VAL A 261 -1.27 -17.34 -8.15
C VAL A 261 -1.50 -17.86 -6.75
N ASP A 262 -2.24 -18.94 -6.61
CA ASP A 262 -2.50 -19.61 -5.34
C ASP A 262 -1.94 -21.03 -5.36
N LYS A 263 -1.33 -21.44 -4.26
CA LYS A 263 -0.65 -22.73 -4.13
C LYS A 263 -1.56 -23.93 -4.38
N ASN A 264 -2.85 -23.81 -4.06
CA ASN A 264 -3.83 -24.90 -4.11
C ASN A 264 -4.91 -24.69 -5.17
N LEU A 265 -5.26 -23.44 -5.50
CA LEU A 265 -6.36 -23.10 -6.40
C LEU A 265 -5.92 -22.83 -7.83
N GLY A 266 -4.59 -22.70 -8.07
CA GLY A 266 -4.03 -22.41 -9.38
C GLY A 266 -3.82 -20.93 -9.62
N SER A 267 -4.01 -20.45 -10.86
CA SER A 267 -3.75 -19.07 -11.23
C SER A 267 -4.84 -18.47 -12.09
N ASP A 268 -5.12 -17.20 -11.89
CA ASP A 268 -6.09 -16.42 -12.65
C ASP A 268 -5.49 -15.09 -13.10
N ILE A 269 -5.90 -14.65 -14.29
CA ILE A 269 -5.53 -13.37 -14.89
C ILE A 269 -6.73 -12.44 -14.78
N ILE A 270 -6.54 -11.31 -14.12
CA ILE A 270 -7.57 -10.31 -13.87
C ILE A 270 -7.29 -9.11 -14.76
N PRO A 271 -8.11 -8.86 -15.81
CA PRO A 271 -7.91 -7.74 -16.71
C PRO A 271 -8.20 -6.41 -16.00
N VAL A 272 -7.71 -5.31 -16.55
CA VAL A 272 -8.12 -3.97 -16.13
C VAL A 272 -9.60 -3.78 -16.45
N PHE A 273 -10.39 -3.46 -15.43
CA PHE A 273 -11.83 -3.22 -15.59
C PHE A 273 -12.17 -1.85 -16.15
N ASN A 274 -11.24 -0.92 -16.13
CA ASN A 274 -11.48 0.43 -16.58
C ASN A 274 -10.31 0.95 -17.42
N ARG A 275 -10.53 1.03 -18.73
CA ARG A 275 -9.59 1.64 -19.69
C ARG A 275 -9.81 3.15 -19.88
N SER A 276 -10.50 3.82 -18.92
CA SER A 276 -10.67 5.27 -18.95
C SER A 276 -9.34 6.01 -18.75
N LYS A 277 -9.34 7.31 -18.99
CA LYS A 277 -8.16 8.16 -18.74
C LYS A 277 -7.67 7.98 -17.31
N VAL A 278 -6.48 7.40 -17.16
CA VAL A 278 -5.72 7.38 -15.92
C VAL A 278 -5.25 8.80 -15.64
N PHE A 279 -5.53 9.29 -14.44
CA PHE A 279 -5.11 10.63 -14.03
C PHE A 279 -3.82 10.55 -13.23
N ASP A 280 -3.77 9.69 -12.21
CA ASP A 280 -2.61 9.48 -11.36
C ASP A 280 -2.60 8.05 -10.82
N VAL A 281 -1.46 7.36 -10.92
CA VAL A 281 -1.29 5.98 -10.41
C VAL A 281 -0.66 5.93 -9.02
N THR A 282 -0.37 7.10 -8.42
CA THR A 282 0.26 7.18 -7.11
C THR A 282 -0.61 6.52 -6.04
N GLY A 283 -0.04 5.58 -5.29
CA GLY A 283 -0.73 4.90 -4.21
C GLY A 283 -1.73 3.80 -4.64
N ALA A 284 -1.88 3.53 -5.94
CA ALA A 284 -2.76 2.45 -6.41
C ALA A 284 -2.34 1.06 -5.89
N GLY A 285 -1.04 0.80 -5.77
CA GLY A 285 -0.49 -0.43 -5.16
C GLY A 285 -0.92 -0.58 -3.70
N ASP A 286 -0.78 0.48 -2.91
CA ASP A 286 -1.21 0.49 -1.49
C ASP A 286 -2.71 0.22 -1.38
N THR A 287 -3.53 0.81 -2.27
CA THR A 287 -4.98 0.56 -2.34
C THR A 287 -5.27 -0.91 -2.62
N VAL A 288 -4.59 -1.49 -3.62
CA VAL A 288 -4.72 -2.93 -3.94
C VAL A 288 -4.36 -3.77 -2.73
N THR A 289 -3.21 -3.53 -2.11
CA THR A 289 -2.74 -4.27 -0.95
C THR A 289 -3.73 -4.19 0.21
N ALA A 290 -4.25 -2.99 0.51
CA ALA A 290 -5.23 -2.80 1.58
C ALA A 290 -6.52 -3.59 1.33
N ILE A 291 -7.16 -3.41 0.15
CA ILE A 291 -8.44 -4.05 -0.17
C ILE A 291 -8.29 -5.55 -0.34
N TYR A 292 -7.21 -6.01 -0.98
CA TYR A 292 -6.89 -7.43 -1.10
C TYR A 292 -6.75 -8.10 0.27
N THR A 293 -6.01 -7.47 1.19
CA THR A 293 -5.84 -7.97 2.55
C THR A 293 -7.16 -8.05 3.30
N MET A 294 -7.98 -7.00 3.22
CA MET A 294 -9.31 -6.97 3.83
C MET A 294 -10.22 -8.06 3.22
N GLY A 295 -10.15 -8.26 1.91
CA GLY A 295 -10.87 -9.33 1.22
C GLY A 295 -10.51 -10.72 1.76
N LEU A 296 -9.23 -11.02 1.88
CA LEU A 296 -8.75 -12.27 2.48
C LEU A 296 -9.22 -12.41 3.93
N ALA A 297 -9.24 -11.33 4.71
CA ALA A 297 -9.71 -11.32 6.09
C ALA A 297 -11.22 -11.63 6.21
N THR A 298 -12.03 -11.33 5.20
CA THR A 298 -13.46 -11.73 5.16
C THR A 298 -13.68 -13.20 4.80
N GLY A 299 -12.61 -13.94 4.50
CA GLY A 299 -12.65 -15.33 4.02
C GLY A 299 -12.85 -15.45 2.51
N ALA A 300 -12.64 -14.39 1.75
CA ALA A 300 -12.66 -14.45 0.30
C ALA A 300 -11.45 -15.24 -0.24
N GLU A 301 -11.67 -16.03 -1.28
CA GLU A 301 -10.60 -16.66 -2.05
C GLU A 301 -9.70 -15.57 -2.68
N PRO A 302 -8.40 -15.85 -2.92
CA PRO A 302 -7.47 -14.87 -3.48
C PRO A 302 -7.96 -14.20 -4.78
N LEU A 303 -8.66 -14.93 -5.65
CA LEU A 303 -9.26 -14.37 -6.86
C LEU A 303 -10.28 -13.27 -6.55
N TYR A 304 -11.24 -13.53 -5.64
CA TYR A 304 -12.26 -12.55 -5.27
C TYR A 304 -11.63 -11.33 -4.58
N ALA A 305 -10.68 -11.56 -3.68
CA ALA A 305 -9.94 -10.50 -3.02
C ALA A 305 -9.16 -9.62 -4.01
N ALA A 306 -8.52 -10.24 -5.02
CA ALA A 306 -7.78 -9.53 -6.06
C ALA A 306 -8.70 -8.71 -6.98
N VAL A 307 -9.89 -9.24 -7.33
CA VAL A 307 -10.90 -8.50 -8.09
C VAL A 307 -11.39 -7.27 -7.32
N MET A 308 -11.63 -7.40 -6.00
CA MET A 308 -11.97 -6.24 -5.16
C MET A 308 -10.85 -5.19 -5.15
N GLY A 309 -9.59 -5.60 -5.04
CA GLY A 309 -8.42 -4.72 -5.13
C GLY A 309 -8.34 -4.00 -6.48
N ASN A 310 -8.60 -4.71 -7.59
CA ASN A 310 -8.60 -4.14 -8.94
C ASN A 310 -9.76 -3.14 -9.14
N ILE A 311 -10.96 -3.42 -8.63
CA ILE A 311 -12.08 -2.47 -8.64
C ILE A 311 -11.69 -1.20 -7.90
N ALA A 312 -11.15 -1.31 -6.69
CA ALA A 312 -10.73 -0.16 -5.88
C ALA A 312 -9.66 0.66 -6.60
N ALA A 313 -8.62 0.01 -7.13
CA ALA A 313 -7.57 0.66 -7.92
C ALA A 313 -8.16 1.41 -9.13
N SER A 314 -9.12 0.81 -9.85
CA SER A 314 -9.78 1.44 -11.01
C SER A 314 -10.55 2.73 -10.68
N ILE A 315 -10.88 2.93 -9.42
CA ILE A 315 -11.55 4.15 -8.92
C ILE A 315 -10.52 5.21 -8.56
N VAL A 316 -9.52 4.85 -7.75
CA VAL A 316 -8.55 5.82 -7.21
C VAL A 316 -7.64 6.41 -8.27
N ILE A 317 -7.25 5.67 -9.32
CA ILE A 317 -6.40 6.17 -10.42
C ILE A 317 -7.04 7.28 -11.27
N LYS A 318 -8.31 7.59 -11.08
CA LYS A 318 -9.03 8.70 -11.73
C LYS A 318 -8.91 9.99 -10.96
N GLN A 319 -8.34 9.98 -9.78
CA GLN A 319 -8.19 11.11 -8.89
C GLN A 319 -6.71 11.45 -8.74
N PHE A 320 -6.41 12.66 -8.31
CA PHE A 320 -5.04 13.11 -8.10
C PHE A 320 -4.51 12.66 -6.74
N GLY A 321 -3.25 12.19 -6.70
CA GLY A 321 -2.55 11.79 -5.48
C GLY A 321 -3.04 10.45 -4.92
N CYS A 322 -2.74 10.19 -3.64
CA CYS A 322 -3.16 8.98 -2.93
C CYS A 322 -4.65 9.07 -2.53
N ALA A 323 -5.52 8.87 -3.51
CA ALA A 323 -6.95 8.86 -3.30
C ALA A 323 -7.43 7.56 -2.63
N THR A 324 -8.63 7.61 -2.03
CA THR A 324 -9.30 6.46 -1.41
C THR A 324 -10.65 6.22 -2.07
N THR A 325 -11.27 5.08 -1.79
CA THR A 325 -12.62 4.72 -2.27
C THR A 325 -13.49 4.18 -1.14
N THR A 326 -14.78 4.04 -1.40
CA THR A 326 -15.77 3.52 -0.47
C THR A 326 -16.38 2.20 -0.99
N THR A 327 -16.94 1.39 -0.09
CA THR A 327 -17.66 0.16 -0.48
C THR A 327 -18.81 0.46 -1.46
N ASN A 328 -19.50 1.58 -1.28
CA ASN A 328 -20.58 2.02 -2.18
C ASN A 328 -20.07 2.34 -3.60
N GLU A 329 -18.92 3.00 -3.72
CA GLU A 329 -18.30 3.27 -5.03
C GLU A 329 -17.82 2.00 -5.70
N MET A 330 -17.26 1.07 -4.91
CA MET A 330 -16.86 -0.25 -5.41
C MET A 330 -18.04 -1.04 -5.98
N ILE A 331 -19.19 -1.09 -5.26
CA ILE A 331 -20.40 -1.77 -5.72
C ILE A 331 -20.94 -1.11 -6.99
N LYS A 332 -21.09 0.22 -7.01
CA LYS A 332 -21.53 0.96 -8.21
C LYS A 332 -20.60 0.76 -9.41
N THR A 333 -19.31 0.55 -9.15
CA THR A 333 -18.34 0.26 -10.22
C THR A 333 -18.51 -1.16 -10.71
N LEU A 334 -18.71 -2.13 -9.81
CA LEU A 334 -18.97 -3.54 -10.15
C LEU A 334 -20.22 -3.73 -11.02
N GLU A 335 -21.28 -2.96 -10.79
CA GLU A 335 -22.52 -3.01 -11.61
C GLU A 335 -22.24 -2.69 -13.08
N LYS A 336 -21.23 -1.86 -13.37
CA LYS A 336 -20.87 -1.39 -14.71
C LYS A 336 -19.83 -2.27 -15.42
N ILE A 337 -19.27 -3.25 -14.74
CA ILE A 337 -18.20 -4.12 -15.25
C ILE A 337 -18.81 -5.45 -15.71
N GLU A 338 -18.40 -5.90 -16.89
CA GLU A 338 -18.64 -7.28 -17.34
C GLU A 338 -17.47 -8.17 -16.86
N ILE A 339 -17.77 -9.11 -15.95
CA ILE A 339 -16.82 -10.09 -15.38
C ILE A 339 -17.45 -11.48 -15.38
#